data_6dd9550c42bfd001ef7b4e252a55126f
#
_entry.id   6dd9550c42bfd001ef7b4e252a55126f
#
_cell.length_a   1.000
_cell.length_b   1.000
_cell.length_c   1.000
_cell.angle_alpha   90.00
_cell.angle_beta   90.00
_cell.angle_gamma   90.00
#
_symmetry.space_group_name_H-M   'P 1'
#
loop_
_entity.id
_entity.type
_entity.pdbx_description
1 polymer ?
#
loop_
_entity_poly.entity_id
_entity_poly.type
_entity_poly.pdbx_seq_one_letter_code
_entity_poly.pdbx_strand_id
1 'polypeptide(L)'
;MPQHDLREGQSMPLPSYLSYLMYQTEQHRRALAADHVASHGLSFPKWVAMLSLARFGECSMTRLAKLSAADRTTLTRSIDGLIRDGLVERGGAPNDRRKVVVRLTETGAALLEQIRSELAPLHQEACSELSADEQSALAFYLKKMLGGLIPEPDWKDEILSFGPPIPGMV
;
A
#
# COMPACT_ATOMS: atom_id res chain seq x y z
N MET A 1 20.92 14.39 36.15
CA MET A 1 19.71 14.10 35.38
C MET A 1 19.41 12.64 35.57
N PRO A 2 18.32 12.22 36.22
CA PRO A 2 18.01 10.81 36.37
C PRO A 2 17.61 10.23 35.01
N GLN A 3 18.32 9.22 34.57
CA GLN A 3 17.90 8.36 33.46
C GLN A 3 16.62 7.66 33.88
N HIS A 4 15.52 8.00 33.26
CA HIS A 4 14.24 7.32 33.45
C HIS A 4 14.37 5.93 32.86
N ASP A 5 14.54 4.95 33.73
CA ASP A 5 14.54 3.54 33.35
C ASP A 5 13.10 3.10 33.06
N LEU A 6 12.70 3.20 31.80
CA LEU A 6 11.36 2.82 31.31
C LEU A 6 11.19 1.30 31.16
N ARG A 7 12.11 0.50 31.68
CA ARG A 7 12.18 -0.94 31.41
C ARG A 7 11.52 -1.85 32.42
N GLU A 8 11.05 -1.36 33.55
CA GLU A 8 10.36 -2.19 34.56
C GLU A 8 8.94 -1.68 34.83
N GLY A 9 7.92 -2.38 34.32
CA GLY A 9 6.60 -2.41 34.90
C GLY A 9 5.41 -1.85 34.11
N GLN A 10 5.55 -1.39 32.85
CA GLN A 10 4.39 -1.04 32.04
C GLN A 10 4.24 -2.01 30.86
N SER A 11 3.52 -3.12 31.08
CA SER A 11 3.08 -3.98 29.97
C SER A 11 2.07 -3.19 29.14
N MET A 12 2.46 -2.82 27.92
CA MET A 12 1.56 -2.20 26.97
C MET A 12 0.37 -3.15 26.71
N PRO A 13 -0.90 -2.67 26.77
CA PRO A 13 -2.05 -3.51 26.42
C PRO A 13 -1.88 -4.11 25.02
N LEU A 14 -2.27 -5.38 24.84
CA LEU A 14 -2.09 -6.10 23.59
C LEU A 14 -2.59 -5.35 22.35
N PRO A 15 -3.76 -4.67 22.34
CA PRO A 15 -4.18 -3.89 21.16
C PRO A 15 -3.21 -2.76 20.81
N SER A 16 -2.65 -2.07 21.79
CA SER A 16 -1.65 -1.01 21.56
C SER A 16 -0.33 -1.58 21.06
N TYR A 17 0.07 -2.74 21.58
CA TYR A 17 1.26 -3.44 21.12
C TYR A 17 1.13 -3.93 19.67
N LEU A 18 -0.04 -4.44 19.27
CA LEU A 18 -0.31 -4.80 17.88
C LEU A 18 -0.22 -3.58 16.95
N SER A 19 -0.75 -2.43 17.36
CA SER A 19 -0.63 -1.18 16.59
C SER A 19 0.83 -0.74 16.45
N TYR A 20 1.62 -0.87 17.52
CA TYR A 20 3.05 -0.58 17.49
C TYR A 20 3.80 -1.52 16.54
N LEU A 21 3.54 -2.84 16.60
CA LEU A 21 4.16 -3.82 15.70
C LEU A 21 3.83 -3.54 14.23
N MET A 22 2.58 -3.25 13.91
CA MET A 22 2.18 -2.89 12.54
C MET A 22 2.91 -1.64 12.05
N TYR A 23 3.01 -0.60 12.90
CA TYR A 23 3.75 0.61 12.57
C TYR A 23 5.24 0.31 12.32
N GLN A 24 5.90 -0.42 13.20
CA GLN A 24 7.31 -0.78 13.05
C GLN A 24 7.56 -1.62 11.80
N THR A 25 6.71 -2.64 11.57
CA THR A 25 6.79 -3.48 10.37
C THR A 25 6.69 -2.65 9.10
N GLU A 26 5.73 -1.72 9.02
CA GLU A 26 5.59 -0.86 7.85
C GLU A 26 6.77 0.09 7.67
N GLN A 27 7.31 0.68 8.75
CA GLN A 27 8.47 1.56 8.65
C GLN A 27 9.71 0.83 8.14
N HIS A 28 10.00 -0.38 8.67
CA HIS A 28 11.13 -1.19 8.21
C HIS A 28 10.92 -1.68 6.77
N ARG A 29 9.71 -2.13 6.43
CA ARG A 29 9.37 -2.53 5.05
C ARG A 29 9.55 -1.38 4.05
N ARG A 30 9.14 -0.16 4.43
CA ARG A 30 9.34 1.04 3.59
C ARG A 30 10.80 1.38 3.42
N ALA A 31 11.60 1.27 4.48
CA ALA A 31 13.04 1.53 4.42
C ALA A 31 13.73 0.55 3.45
N LEU A 32 13.39 -0.74 3.52
CA LEU A 32 13.92 -1.76 2.60
C LEU A 32 13.60 -1.47 1.13
N ALA A 33 12.41 -0.95 0.85
CA ALA A 33 11.98 -0.66 -0.52
C ALA A 33 12.45 0.73 -1.02
N ALA A 34 12.73 1.68 -0.13
CA ALA A 34 12.91 3.09 -0.49
C ALA A 34 14.10 3.31 -1.43
N ASP A 35 15.25 2.72 -1.12
CA ASP A 35 16.46 2.88 -1.93
C ASP A 35 16.28 2.24 -3.31
N HIS A 36 15.59 1.10 -3.35
CA HIS A 36 15.32 0.40 -4.60
C HIS A 36 14.36 1.19 -5.51
N VAL A 37 13.29 1.71 -4.94
CA VAL A 37 12.35 2.59 -5.66
C VAL A 37 13.03 3.87 -6.13
N ALA A 38 13.93 4.45 -5.30
CA ALA A 38 14.68 5.65 -5.63
C ALA A 38 15.68 5.44 -6.78
N SER A 39 16.28 4.25 -6.91
CA SER A 39 17.19 3.93 -8.02
C SER A 39 16.51 3.97 -9.40
N HIS A 40 15.19 3.82 -9.43
CA HIS A 40 14.34 4.00 -10.63
C HIS A 40 13.80 5.44 -10.81
N GLY A 41 14.33 6.43 -10.05
CA GLY A 41 13.91 7.83 -10.14
C GLY A 41 12.53 8.11 -9.53
N LEU A 42 11.98 7.18 -8.75
CA LEU A 42 10.68 7.34 -8.10
C LEU A 42 10.83 7.69 -6.61
N SER A 43 9.98 8.59 -6.13
CA SER A 43 9.76 8.71 -4.68
C SER A 43 8.78 7.64 -4.19
N PHE A 44 8.87 7.26 -2.92
CA PHE A 44 7.95 6.27 -2.35
C PHE A 44 6.46 6.62 -2.50
N PRO A 45 6.02 7.90 -2.35
CA PRO A 45 4.64 8.28 -2.63
C PRO A 45 4.23 8.09 -4.11
N LYS A 46 5.12 8.33 -5.08
CA LYS A 46 4.87 8.03 -6.49
C LYS A 46 4.69 6.53 -6.72
N TRP A 47 5.56 5.72 -6.12
CA TRP A 47 5.46 4.27 -6.14
C TRP A 47 4.11 3.77 -5.59
N VAL A 48 3.68 4.26 -4.42
CA VAL A 48 2.38 3.90 -3.82
C VAL A 48 1.21 4.31 -4.72
N ALA A 49 1.28 5.47 -5.38
CA ALA A 49 0.26 5.91 -6.33
C ALA A 49 0.17 4.97 -7.54
N MET A 50 1.30 4.54 -8.10
CA MET A 50 1.35 3.57 -9.20
C MET A 50 0.80 2.20 -8.79
N LEU A 51 1.18 1.69 -7.60
CA LEU A 51 0.61 0.46 -7.04
C LEU A 51 -0.90 0.52 -6.90
N SER A 52 -1.42 1.67 -6.44
CA SER A 52 -2.87 1.87 -6.28
C SER A 52 -3.58 1.88 -7.63
N LEU A 53 -3.02 2.52 -8.65
CA LEU A 53 -3.57 2.51 -10.02
C LEU A 53 -3.52 1.11 -10.64
N ALA A 54 -2.44 0.35 -10.44
CA ALA A 54 -2.37 -1.03 -10.91
C ALA A 54 -3.41 -1.93 -10.24
N ARG A 55 -3.66 -1.68 -8.95
CA ARG A 55 -4.61 -2.46 -8.15
C ARG A 55 -6.07 -2.17 -8.47
N PHE A 56 -6.43 -0.90 -8.56
CA PHE A 56 -7.81 -0.45 -8.66
C PHE A 56 -8.22 0.00 -10.06
N GLY A 57 -7.28 -0.05 -11.01
CA GLY A 57 -7.51 0.39 -12.38
C GLY A 57 -7.62 1.91 -12.51
N GLU A 58 -8.09 2.34 -13.67
CA GLU A 58 -8.35 3.77 -13.91
C GLU A 58 -9.46 4.30 -13.01
N CYS A 59 -9.23 5.44 -12.39
CA CYS A 59 -10.21 6.04 -11.49
C CYS A 59 -10.03 7.53 -11.32
N SER A 60 -11.04 8.20 -10.77
CA SER A 60 -10.93 9.60 -10.41
C SER A 60 -9.95 9.83 -9.26
N MET A 61 -9.36 11.03 -9.16
CA MET A 61 -8.48 11.39 -8.04
C MET A 61 -9.12 11.21 -6.67
N THR A 62 -10.42 11.51 -6.56
CA THR A 62 -11.17 11.33 -5.31
C THR A 62 -11.27 9.87 -4.92
N ARG A 63 -11.56 8.98 -5.89
CA ARG A 63 -11.61 7.53 -5.66
C ARG A 63 -10.22 6.99 -5.31
N LEU A 64 -9.20 7.39 -6.06
CA LEU A 64 -7.83 6.95 -5.80
C LEU A 64 -7.35 7.31 -4.39
N ALA A 65 -7.64 8.53 -3.92
CA ALA A 65 -7.29 8.97 -2.56
C ALA A 65 -7.96 8.09 -1.48
N LYS A 66 -9.22 7.74 -1.66
CA LYS A 66 -9.94 6.85 -0.73
C LYS A 66 -9.36 5.44 -0.73
N LEU A 67 -9.16 4.85 -1.89
CA LEU A 67 -8.68 3.48 -2.03
C LEU A 67 -7.23 3.28 -1.59
N SER A 68 -6.37 4.30 -1.79
CA SER A 68 -4.96 4.24 -1.41
C SER A 68 -4.69 4.62 0.05
N ALA A 69 -5.72 5.09 0.78
CA ALA A 69 -5.56 5.70 2.11
C ALA A 69 -4.48 6.79 2.15
N ALA A 70 -4.20 7.42 1.02
CA ALA A 70 -3.15 8.43 0.89
C ALA A 70 -3.70 9.82 1.20
N ASP A 71 -2.85 10.66 1.78
CA ASP A 71 -3.13 12.09 1.89
C ASP A 71 -3.36 12.70 0.51
N ARG A 72 -4.45 13.46 0.35
CA ARG A 72 -4.90 13.99 -0.93
C ARG A 72 -3.86 14.92 -1.58
N THR A 73 -3.18 15.72 -0.77
CA THR A 73 -2.17 16.67 -1.26
C THR A 73 -0.95 15.93 -1.78
N THR A 74 -0.46 14.98 -1.02
CA THR A 74 0.66 14.10 -1.40
C THR A 74 0.33 13.29 -2.65
N LEU A 75 -0.87 12.72 -2.72
CA LEU A 75 -1.33 11.97 -3.89
C LEU A 75 -1.38 12.85 -5.15
N THR A 76 -1.96 14.06 -5.05
CA THR A 76 -2.04 14.99 -6.19
C THR A 76 -0.65 15.33 -6.72
N ARG A 77 0.29 15.68 -5.85
CA ARG A 77 1.67 15.97 -6.24
C ARG A 77 2.37 14.76 -6.88
N SER A 78 2.11 13.57 -6.36
CA SER A 78 2.67 12.33 -6.90
C SER A 78 2.14 12.05 -8.31
N ILE A 79 0.83 12.17 -8.51
CA ILE A 79 0.19 11.96 -9.82
C ILE A 79 0.66 13.01 -10.83
N ASP A 80 0.73 14.30 -10.46
CA ASP A 80 1.23 15.35 -11.34
C ASP A 80 2.69 15.11 -11.73
N GLY A 81 3.51 14.60 -10.81
CA GLY A 81 4.87 14.17 -11.11
C GLY A 81 4.91 12.99 -12.08
N LEU A 82 4.12 11.95 -11.84
CA LEU A 82 4.04 10.77 -12.70
C LEU A 82 3.54 11.10 -14.11
N ILE A 83 2.64 12.07 -14.25
CA ILE A 83 2.18 12.55 -15.55
C ILE A 83 3.33 13.25 -16.32
N ARG A 84 4.10 14.10 -15.64
CA ARG A 84 5.29 14.73 -16.24
C ARG A 84 6.34 13.72 -16.68
N ASP A 85 6.46 12.63 -15.93
CA ASP A 85 7.40 11.54 -16.21
C ASP A 85 6.86 10.56 -17.27
N GLY A 86 5.62 10.76 -17.78
CA GLY A 86 4.99 9.89 -18.78
C GLY A 86 4.56 8.51 -18.27
N LEU A 87 4.50 8.31 -16.95
CA LEU A 87 4.16 7.04 -16.31
C LEU A 87 2.66 6.89 -15.99
N VAL A 88 1.96 8.01 -15.90
CA VAL A 88 0.51 8.12 -15.70
C VAL A 88 -0.05 9.13 -16.71
N GLU A 89 -1.27 8.93 -17.15
CA GLU A 89 -1.97 9.89 -18.01
C GLU A 89 -3.34 10.23 -17.44
N ARG A 90 -3.86 11.40 -17.84
CA ARG A 90 -5.23 11.81 -17.58
C ARG A 90 -6.06 11.63 -18.85
N GLY A 91 -7.26 11.09 -18.68
CA GLY A 91 -8.20 10.91 -19.79
C GLY A 91 -9.63 11.04 -19.34
N GLY A 92 -10.56 10.98 -20.31
CA GLY A 92 -11.98 10.81 -20.01
C GLY A 92 -12.27 9.36 -19.62
N ALA A 93 -13.22 9.13 -18.71
CA ALA A 93 -13.67 7.78 -18.42
C ALA A 93 -14.29 7.13 -19.67
N PRO A 94 -14.15 5.79 -19.85
CA PRO A 94 -14.66 5.09 -21.04
C PRO A 94 -16.16 5.33 -21.30
N ASN A 95 -16.95 5.42 -20.23
CA ASN A 95 -18.41 5.58 -20.30
C ASN A 95 -18.88 7.03 -20.12
N ASP A 96 -17.98 7.98 -19.82
CA ASP A 96 -18.33 9.39 -19.64
C ASP A 96 -17.08 10.27 -19.78
N ARG A 97 -16.87 10.80 -20.97
CA ARG A 97 -15.72 11.67 -21.28
C ARG A 97 -15.65 12.97 -20.47
N ARG A 98 -16.72 13.34 -19.75
CA ARG A 98 -16.73 14.50 -18.85
C ARG A 98 -16.06 14.20 -17.52
N LYS A 99 -15.95 12.93 -17.16
CA LYS A 99 -15.29 12.49 -15.91
C LYS A 99 -13.80 12.28 -16.19
N VAL A 100 -12.97 13.07 -15.53
CA VAL A 100 -11.51 12.93 -15.61
C VAL A 100 -11.07 11.77 -14.72
N VAL A 101 -10.33 10.84 -15.32
CA VAL A 101 -9.69 9.72 -14.64
C VAL A 101 -8.19 9.74 -14.87
N VAL A 102 -7.45 9.07 -14.01
CA VAL A 102 -6.02 8.81 -14.14
C VAL A 102 -5.79 7.32 -14.30
N ARG A 103 -4.81 6.95 -15.11
CA ARG A 103 -4.42 5.56 -15.35
C ARG A 103 -2.93 5.45 -15.63
N LEU A 104 -2.37 4.26 -15.41
CA LEU A 104 -0.99 3.97 -15.82
C LEU A 104 -0.90 3.99 -17.36
N THR A 105 0.21 4.49 -17.87
CA THR A 105 0.62 4.26 -19.25
C THR A 105 1.24 2.87 -19.38
N GLU A 106 1.46 2.38 -20.62
CA GLU A 106 2.20 1.14 -20.85
C GLU A 106 3.61 1.20 -20.24
N THR A 107 4.30 2.33 -20.39
CA THR A 107 5.61 2.58 -19.77
C THR A 107 5.52 2.55 -18.25
N GLY A 108 4.49 3.16 -17.65
CA GLY A 108 4.27 3.13 -16.22
C GLY A 108 3.99 1.73 -15.70
N ALA A 109 3.17 0.95 -16.42
CA ALA A 109 2.88 -0.45 -16.06
C ALA A 109 4.13 -1.34 -16.15
N ALA A 110 4.95 -1.18 -17.19
CA ALA A 110 6.19 -1.93 -17.37
C ALA A 110 7.21 -1.62 -16.25
N LEU A 111 7.41 -0.34 -15.94
CA LEU A 111 8.31 0.07 -14.84
C LEU A 111 7.81 -0.45 -13.49
N LEU A 112 6.50 -0.38 -13.25
CA LEU A 112 5.89 -0.92 -12.03
C LEU A 112 6.19 -2.41 -11.87
N GLU A 113 6.01 -3.20 -12.92
CA GLU A 113 6.23 -4.64 -12.87
C GLU A 113 7.71 -4.99 -12.69
N GLN A 114 8.60 -4.24 -13.33
CA GLN A 114 10.04 -4.37 -13.11
C GLN A 114 10.38 -4.19 -11.63
N ILE A 115 10.00 -3.06 -11.02
CA ILE A 115 10.30 -2.78 -9.61
C ILE A 115 9.65 -3.84 -8.69
N ARG A 116 8.43 -4.30 -8.99
CA ARG A 116 7.77 -5.36 -8.20
C ARG A 116 8.55 -6.66 -8.22
N SER A 117 9.04 -7.07 -9.38
CA SER A 117 9.85 -8.30 -9.51
C SER A 117 11.17 -8.21 -8.75
N GLU A 118 11.80 -7.04 -8.77
CA GLU A 118 13.04 -6.78 -8.04
C GLU A 118 12.83 -6.72 -6.52
N LEU A 119 11.66 -6.25 -6.04
CA LEU A 119 11.29 -6.22 -4.63
C LEU A 119 10.76 -7.56 -4.09
N ALA A 120 10.36 -8.50 -4.96
CA ALA A 120 9.77 -9.76 -4.54
C ALA A 120 10.67 -10.58 -3.58
N PRO A 121 12.00 -10.70 -3.80
CA PRO A 121 12.88 -11.39 -2.86
C PRO A 121 12.92 -10.74 -1.48
N LEU A 122 12.91 -9.41 -1.40
CA LEU A 122 12.89 -8.68 -0.12
C LEU A 122 11.58 -8.93 0.66
N HIS A 123 10.45 -9.02 -0.04
CA HIS A 123 9.18 -9.37 0.59
C HIS A 123 9.16 -10.83 1.07
N GLN A 124 9.78 -11.77 0.33
CA GLN A 124 9.92 -13.16 0.74
C GLN A 124 10.81 -13.27 1.97
N GLU A 125 11.94 -12.58 2.00
CA GLU A 125 12.85 -12.55 3.15
C GLU A 125 12.17 -11.98 4.40
N ALA A 126 11.40 -10.89 4.26
CA ALA A 126 10.65 -10.31 5.37
C ALA A 126 9.59 -11.26 5.97
N CYS A 127 9.18 -12.27 5.24
CA CYS A 127 8.24 -13.30 5.69
C CYS A 127 8.90 -14.67 5.94
N SER A 128 10.23 -14.79 5.87
CA SER A 128 10.95 -16.07 5.90
C SER A 128 10.78 -16.85 7.21
N GLU A 129 10.60 -16.14 8.32
CA GLU A 129 10.36 -16.72 9.64
C GLU A 129 8.92 -17.26 9.83
N LEU A 130 8.02 -17.01 8.86
CA LEU A 130 6.63 -17.43 8.91
C LEU A 130 6.40 -18.60 7.96
N SER A 131 5.84 -19.70 8.47
CA SER A 131 5.30 -20.78 7.65
C SER A 131 4.15 -20.27 6.75
N ALA A 132 3.79 -21.02 5.73
CA ALA A 132 2.68 -20.66 4.81
C ALA A 132 1.34 -20.50 5.55
N ASP A 133 1.10 -21.33 6.58
CA ASP A 133 -0.12 -21.26 7.41
C ASP A 133 -0.11 -19.98 8.27
N GLU A 134 1.03 -19.63 8.85
CA GLU A 134 1.17 -18.39 9.66
C GLU A 134 1.04 -17.15 8.77
N GLN A 135 1.59 -17.13 7.55
CA GLN A 135 1.40 -16.04 6.59
C GLN A 135 -0.09 -15.90 6.24
N SER A 136 -0.78 -17.01 6.01
CA SER A 136 -2.22 -17.03 5.72
C SER A 136 -3.04 -16.52 6.90
N ALA A 137 -2.73 -16.96 8.13
CA ALA A 137 -3.38 -16.50 9.34
C ALA A 137 -3.15 -15.01 9.59
N LEU A 138 -1.91 -14.53 9.43
CA LEU A 138 -1.57 -13.11 9.55
C LEU A 138 -2.35 -12.26 8.55
N ALA A 139 -2.40 -12.68 7.28
CA ALA A 139 -3.16 -11.97 6.24
C ALA A 139 -4.65 -11.89 6.58
N PHE A 140 -5.25 -12.96 7.10
CA PHE A 140 -6.64 -12.99 7.56
C PHE A 140 -6.88 -12.00 8.71
N TYR A 141 -6.07 -12.01 9.76
CA TYR A 141 -6.24 -11.11 10.89
C TYR A 141 -6.02 -9.66 10.52
N LEU A 142 -5.04 -9.35 9.65
CA LEU A 142 -4.84 -8.00 9.13
C LEU A 142 -6.04 -7.52 8.29
N LYS A 143 -6.61 -8.37 7.42
CA LYS A 143 -7.85 -8.04 6.70
C LYS A 143 -9.02 -7.78 7.64
N LYS A 144 -9.18 -8.59 8.70
CA LYS A 144 -10.23 -8.42 9.70
C LYS A 144 -10.08 -7.10 10.46
N MET A 145 -8.85 -6.76 10.89
CA MET A 145 -8.56 -5.47 11.53
C MET A 145 -8.82 -4.30 10.60
N LEU A 146 -8.30 -4.36 9.37
CA LEU A 146 -8.50 -3.33 8.35
C LEU A 146 -9.99 -3.10 8.07
N GLY A 147 -10.77 -4.19 7.97
CA GLY A 147 -12.22 -4.12 7.77
C GLY A 147 -12.97 -3.44 8.91
N GLY A 148 -12.44 -3.46 10.14
CA GLY A 148 -12.97 -2.70 11.27
C GLY A 148 -12.64 -1.20 11.25
N LEU A 149 -11.62 -0.80 10.48
CA LEU A 149 -11.15 0.58 10.38
C LEU A 149 -11.77 1.34 9.20
N ILE A 150 -12.33 0.64 8.21
CA ILE A 150 -12.96 1.26 7.03
C ILE A 150 -14.45 1.46 7.32
N PRO A 151 -14.91 2.71 7.47
CA PRO A 151 -16.29 2.98 7.86
C PRO A 151 -17.30 2.83 6.70
N GLU A 152 -16.86 3.04 5.44
CA GLU A 152 -17.73 2.98 4.29
C GLU A 152 -17.76 1.56 3.67
N PRO A 153 -18.94 0.89 3.62
CA PRO A 153 -19.06 -0.49 3.11
C PRO A 153 -18.54 -0.66 1.68
N ASP A 154 -18.87 0.25 0.77
CA ASP A 154 -18.52 0.17 -0.65
C ASP A 154 -16.99 0.12 -0.86
N TRP A 155 -16.24 0.90 -0.06
CA TRP A 155 -14.78 0.91 -0.12
C TRP A 155 -14.15 -0.28 0.57
N LYS A 156 -14.80 -0.77 1.63
CA LYS A 156 -14.35 -1.92 2.41
C LYS A 156 -14.26 -3.16 1.53
N ASP A 157 -15.32 -3.48 0.81
CA ASP A 157 -15.36 -4.67 -0.04
C ASP A 157 -14.33 -4.58 -1.16
N GLU A 158 -14.18 -3.42 -1.79
CA GLU A 158 -13.19 -3.21 -2.84
C GLU A 158 -11.76 -3.37 -2.33
N ILE A 159 -11.44 -2.80 -1.15
CA ILE A 159 -10.10 -2.88 -0.57
C ILE A 159 -9.79 -4.30 -0.10
N LEU A 160 -10.74 -5.00 0.52
CA LEU A 160 -10.52 -6.32 1.10
C LEU A 160 -10.62 -7.48 0.10
N SER A 161 -11.28 -7.30 -1.04
CA SER A 161 -11.38 -8.33 -2.09
C SER A 161 -10.06 -8.60 -2.80
N PHE A 162 -9.12 -7.65 -2.71
CA PHE A 162 -7.82 -7.79 -3.36
C PHE A 162 -6.88 -8.74 -2.59
N GLY A 163 -6.21 -9.60 -3.33
CA GLY A 163 -5.20 -10.51 -2.81
C GLY A 163 -5.46 -11.96 -3.23
N PRO A 164 -4.50 -12.84 -3.01
CA PRO A 164 -4.69 -14.26 -3.27
C PRO A 164 -5.79 -14.82 -2.34
N PRO A 165 -6.45 -15.91 -2.74
CA PRO A 165 -7.32 -16.65 -1.84
C PRO A 165 -6.48 -17.14 -0.65
N ILE A 166 -7.04 -17.02 0.58
CA ILE A 166 -6.38 -17.50 1.79
C ILE A 166 -6.87 -18.91 2.05
N PRO A 167 -6.02 -19.96 1.92
CA PRO A 167 -6.44 -21.34 2.11
C PRO A 167 -7.07 -21.57 3.50
N GLY A 168 -8.18 -22.30 3.54
CA GLY A 168 -8.83 -22.68 4.79
C GLY A 168 -9.65 -21.63 5.50
N MET A 169 -9.86 -20.45 4.88
CA MET A 169 -10.65 -19.36 5.45
C MET A 169 -11.83 -18.99 4.51
N VAL A 170 -12.85 -19.80 4.55
CA VAL A 170 -14.17 -19.57 3.94
C VAL A 170 -15.13 -19.07 5.01
#